data_82ca38cafef6a225760e7f0271887f68
#
_entry.id   82ca38cafef6a225760e7f0271887f68
#
_cell.length_a   1.000
_cell.length_b   1.000
_cell.length_c   1.000
_cell.angle_alpha   90.00
_cell.angle_beta   90.00
_cell.angle_gamma   90.00
#
_symmetry.space_group_name_H-M   'P 1'
#
loop_
_entity.id
_entity.type
_entity.pdbx_description
1 polymer ?
#
loop_
_entity_poly.entity_id
_entity_poly.type
_entity_poly.pdbx_seq_one_letter_code
_entity_poly.pdbx_strand_id
1 'polypeptide(L)'
;HNSERIMVRSRGQIGATALAIDSGTAIDSMVGVMDYFSGVWAVLPDPGALTVSGGRPPLAVSDQRYEDVTVGGFNLLRFFDEVNDSNGAPTLTAAALDKRLTKTSLAICDYLKAPDILGVVEVENLRVLGLLADRINATCINAPAYVPYLVQGNDVGGINVGFLVSNRSLGLTTRVELLEVTQFGKNTVLNNPDGSTSLLNDRPPLLLRANVHQDNGATYPITVVINHLRSLNGVGDAGPGSNGWPNENARVSAKRSQ
;
A
#
# COMPACT_ATOMS: atom_id res chain seq x y z
N HIS A 1 4.94 -20.72 -14.79
CA HIS A 1 4.07 -20.14 -15.84
C HIS A 1 2.70 -20.83 -15.74
N ASN A 2 1.63 -20.09 -15.49
CA ASN A 2 0.27 -20.63 -15.50
C ASN A 2 -0.31 -20.41 -16.89
N SER A 3 -0.44 -21.46 -17.68
CA SER A 3 -0.96 -21.41 -19.06
C SER A 3 -2.45 -21.03 -19.15
N GLU A 4 -3.15 -21.11 -18.03
CA GLU A 4 -4.58 -20.76 -17.95
C GLU A 4 -4.79 -19.25 -17.67
N ARG A 5 -3.72 -18.49 -17.44
CA ARG A 5 -3.81 -17.05 -17.20
C ARG A 5 -3.56 -16.28 -18.48
N ILE A 6 -4.56 -15.51 -18.88
CA ILE A 6 -4.47 -14.52 -19.96
C ILE A 6 -4.68 -13.15 -19.35
N MET A 7 -3.82 -12.19 -19.72
CA MET A 7 -4.01 -10.79 -19.38
C MET A 7 -4.99 -10.15 -20.37
N VAL A 8 -5.95 -9.39 -19.87
CA VAL A 8 -6.78 -8.52 -20.70
C VAL A 8 -6.29 -7.09 -20.53
N ARG A 9 -5.81 -6.46 -21.60
CA ARG A 9 -5.27 -5.10 -21.60
C ARG A 9 -6.21 -4.16 -22.31
N SER A 10 -7.06 -3.49 -21.55
CA SER A 10 -8.02 -2.51 -22.09
C SER A 10 -7.39 -1.24 -22.69
N ARG A 11 -6.07 -1.06 -22.52
CA ARG A 11 -5.28 0.06 -23.09
C ARG A 11 -4.33 -0.46 -24.15
N GLY A 12 -4.78 -1.14 -25.14
CA GLY A 12 -3.87 -1.67 -26.17
C GLY A 12 -4.20 -1.22 -27.57
N GLN A 13 -5.44 -0.81 -27.78
CA GLN A 13 -5.97 -0.44 -29.08
C GLN A 13 -6.49 1.00 -29.09
N ILE A 14 -6.42 1.64 -30.27
CA ILE A 14 -7.01 2.96 -30.48
C ILE A 14 -8.53 2.87 -30.26
N GLY A 15 -9.04 3.75 -29.40
CA GLY A 15 -10.46 3.80 -29.05
C GLY A 15 -10.90 2.80 -27.98
N ALA A 16 -9.98 1.98 -27.44
CA ALA A 16 -10.30 1.08 -26.33
C ALA A 16 -10.62 1.86 -25.05
N THR A 17 -11.68 1.44 -24.36
CA THR A 17 -12.09 2.02 -23.09
C THR A 17 -11.52 1.20 -21.94
N ALA A 18 -11.05 1.86 -20.87
CA ALA A 18 -10.64 1.15 -19.67
C ALA A 18 -11.85 0.46 -19.04
N LEU A 19 -11.70 -0.84 -18.74
CA LEU A 19 -12.73 -1.64 -18.09
C LEU A 19 -12.69 -1.41 -16.58
N ALA A 20 -13.83 -1.14 -15.98
CA ALA A 20 -14.04 -1.20 -14.54
C ALA A 20 -14.69 -2.56 -14.23
N ILE A 21 -13.89 -3.51 -13.77
CA ILE A 21 -14.32 -4.87 -13.41
C ILE A 21 -13.86 -5.22 -12.01
N ASP A 22 -14.67 -5.99 -11.31
CA ASP A 22 -14.39 -6.51 -9.98
C ASP A 22 -13.91 -7.97 -10.04
N SER A 23 -13.36 -8.47 -8.94
CA SER A 23 -13.06 -9.88 -8.81
C SER A 23 -14.30 -10.74 -9.03
N GLY A 24 -14.14 -11.84 -9.76
CA GLY A 24 -15.25 -12.74 -10.09
C GLY A 24 -16.14 -12.25 -11.24
N THR A 25 -15.81 -11.13 -11.91
CA THR A 25 -16.44 -10.77 -13.16
C THR A 25 -16.09 -11.80 -14.23
N ALA A 26 -17.10 -12.33 -14.90
CA ALA A 26 -16.94 -13.18 -16.07
C ALA A 26 -16.82 -12.33 -17.33
N ILE A 27 -15.95 -12.71 -18.24
CA ILE A 27 -15.90 -12.17 -19.60
C ILE A 27 -16.69 -13.14 -20.47
N ASP A 28 -17.88 -12.73 -20.87
CA ASP A 28 -18.82 -13.58 -21.60
C ASP A 28 -18.44 -13.67 -23.09
N SER A 29 -17.94 -12.56 -23.63
CA SER A 29 -17.48 -12.49 -25.01
C SER A 29 -16.38 -11.44 -25.13
N MET A 30 -15.37 -11.75 -25.91
CA MET A 30 -14.25 -10.86 -26.18
C MET A 30 -13.70 -11.14 -27.58
N VAL A 31 -13.60 -10.09 -28.39
CA VAL A 31 -12.88 -10.10 -29.67
C VAL A 31 -11.72 -9.12 -29.56
N GLY A 32 -10.56 -9.49 -30.08
CA GLY A 32 -9.38 -8.63 -30.01
C GLY A 32 -8.12 -9.32 -30.54
N VAL A 33 -7.00 -8.63 -30.44
CA VAL A 33 -5.71 -9.11 -30.92
C VAL A 33 -4.93 -9.76 -29.78
N MET A 34 -4.28 -10.90 -30.05
CA MET A 34 -3.35 -11.54 -29.13
C MET A 34 -1.99 -10.85 -29.18
N ASP A 35 -1.42 -10.58 -28.02
CA ASP A 35 -0.10 -10.00 -27.83
C ASP A 35 0.69 -10.81 -26.78
N TYR A 36 2.01 -10.75 -26.86
CA TYR A 36 2.89 -11.33 -25.84
C TYR A 36 3.70 -10.23 -25.18
N PHE A 37 3.35 -9.90 -23.96
CA PHE A 37 3.94 -8.76 -23.23
C PHE A 37 4.47 -9.18 -21.85
N SER A 38 5.72 -8.82 -21.55
CA SER A 38 6.34 -9.08 -20.24
C SER A 38 6.21 -10.55 -19.76
N GLY A 39 6.39 -11.49 -20.67
CA GLY A 39 6.37 -12.93 -20.34
C GLY A 39 4.99 -13.54 -20.19
N VAL A 40 3.92 -12.83 -20.53
CA VAL A 40 2.54 -13.33 -20.47
C VAL A 40 1.78 -13.05 -21.77
N TRP A 41 0.86 -13.95 -22.09
CA TRP A 41 -0.09 -13.73 -23.18
C TRP A 41 -1.14 -12.70 -22.76
N ALA A 42 -1.45 -11.78 -23.65
CA ALA A 42 -2.46 -10.75 -23.44
C ALA A 42 -3.42 -10.71 -24.62
N VAL A 43 -4.68 -10.38 -24.34
CA VAL A 43 -5.65 -9.99 -25.34
C VAL A 43 -5.89 -8.48 -25.24
N LEU A 44 -5.83 -7.81 -26.38
CA LEU A 44 -6.14 -6.40 -26.53
C LEU A 44 -7.54 -6.32 -27.17
N PRO A 45 -8.61 -6.09 -26.38
CA PRO A 45 -9.96 -6.12 -26.90
C PRO A 45 -10.21 -5.01 -27.92
N ASP A 46 -10.94 -5.31 -28.96
CA ASP A 46 -11.45 -4.30 -29.89
C ASP A 46 -12.46 -3.39 -29.17
N PRO A 47 -12.55 -2.11 -29.55
CA PRO A 47 -13.53 -1.19 -28.97
C PRO A 47 -14.97 -1.74 -29.07
N GLY A 48 -15.66 -1.82 -27.96
CA GLY A 48 -17.04 -2.30 -27.89
C GLY A 48 -17.25 -3.82 -28.07
N ALA A 49 -16.17 -4.60 -28.28
CA ALA A 49 -16.25 -6.05 -28.50
C ALA A 49 -16.06 -6.88 -27.22
N LEU A 50 -16.40 -6.33 -26.06
CA LEU A 50 -16.27 -7.02 -24.78
C LEU A 50 -17.57 -6.91 -23.98
N THR A 51 -18.11 -8.07 -23.60
CA THR A 51 -19.26 -8.16 -22.69
C THR A 51 -18.83 -8.85 -21.40
N VAL A 52 -19.34 -8.35 -20.29
CA VAL A 52 -19.01 -8.85 -18.95
C VAL A 52 -20.27 -9.05 -18.13
N SER A 53 -20.25 -10.04 -17.25
CA SER A 53 -21.33 -10.32 -16.31
C SER A 53 -20.79 -10.69 -14.93
N GLY A 54 -21.64 -10.70 -13.92
CA GLY A 54 -21.26 -11.04 -12.56
C GLY A 54 -20.33 -9.98 -11.94
N GLY A 55 -19.43 -10.44 -11.09
CA GLY A 55 -18.55 -9.61 -10.30
C GLY A 55 -18.86 -9.69 -8.82
N ARG A 56 -17.84 -9.46 -8.00
CA ARG A 56 -17.98 -9.40 -6.55
C ARG A 56 -17.40 -8.07 -6.10
N PRO A 57 -18.24 -7.04 -5.91
CA PRO A 57 -17.75 -5.79 -5.36
C PRO A 57 -17.09 -6.04 -4.00
N PRO A 58 -16.08 -5.25 -3.63
CA PRO A 58 -15.47 -5.38 -2.33
C PRO A 58 -16.54 -5.20 -1.25
N LEU A 59 -16.49 -6.05 -0.21
CA LEU A 59 -17.34 -5.92 0.95
C LEU A 59 -16.60 -5.14 2.02
N ALA A 60 -17.33 -4.27 2.72
CA ALA A 60 -16.81 -3.62 3.91
C ALA A 60 -16.51 -4.65 5.00
N VAL A 61 -15.54 -4.36 5.85
CA VAL A 61 -15.36 -5.10 7.10
C VAL A 61 -16.61 -4.92 7.98
N SER A 62 -16.80 -5.82 8.94
CA SER A 62 -17.91 -5.68 9.92
C SER A 62 -17.83 -4.33 10.64
N ASP A 63 -18.99 -3.81 11.01
CA ASP A 63 -19.02 -2.60 11.81
C ASP A 63 -18.33 -2.82 13.16
N GLN A 64 -17.59 -1.81 13.60
CA GLN A 64 -16.89 -1.82 14.88
C GLN A 64 -17.90 -1.83 16.01
N ARG A 65 -17.71 -2.71 16.99
CA ARG A 65 -18.44 -2.65 18.22
C ARG A 65 -17.77 -1.66 19.18
N TYR A 66 -18.52 -1.19 20.11
CA TYR A 66 -18.10 -0.20 21.09
C TYR A 66 -16.82 -0.58 21.86
N GLU A 67 -16.68 -1.86 22.21
CA GLU A 67 -15.55 -2.41 22.95
C GLU A 67 -14.39 -2.89 22.07
N ASP A 68 -14.50 -2.82 20.75
CA ASP A 68 -13.46 -3.30 19.86
C ASP A 68 -12.25 -2.35 19.85
N VAL A 69 -11.06 -2.92 19.85
CA VAL A 69 -9.81 -2.24 19.44
C VAL A 69 -9.51 -2.65 18.01
N THR A 70 -9.44 -1.68 17.11
CA THR A 70 -9.38 -1.96 15.69
C THR A 70 -8.04 -1.56 15.10
N VAL A 71 -7.42 -2.51 14.38
CA VAL A 71 -6.15 -2.31 13.66
C VAL A 71 -6.33 -2.74 12.22
N GLY A 72 -5.91 -1.90 11.29
CA GLY A 72 -5.95 -2.18 9.86
C GLY A 72 -4.56 -2.08 9.20
N GLY A 73 -4.45 -2.71 8.04
CA GLY A 73 -3.29 -2.57 7.15
C GLY A 73 -3.73 -2.24 5.73
N PHE A 74 -3.09 -1.27 5.07
CA PHE A 74 -3.47 -0.86 3.74
C PHE A 74 -2.25 -0.52 2.87
N ASN A 75 -2.14 -1.17 1.71
CA ASN A 75 -1.17 -0.78 0.70
C ASN A 75 -1.76 0.33 -0.17
N LEU A 76 -1.15 1.51 -0.13
CA LEU A 76 -1.61 2.69 -0.84
C LEU A 76 -1.19 2.72 -2.32
N LEU A 77 -0.44 1.73 -2.78
CA LEU A 77 0.00 1.55 -4.17
C LEU A 77 0.74 2.79 -4.70
N ARG A 78 1.97 3.03 -4.20
CA ARG A 78 2.83 4.15 -4.65
C ARG A 78 2.11 5.50 -4.54
N PHE A 79 1.76 5.86 -3.32
CA PHE A 79 1.00 7.07 -3.01
C PHE A 79 1.91 8.28 -2.99
N PHE A 80 2.06 8.90 -4.14
CA PHE A 80 2.90 10.09 -4.39
C PHE A 80 2.06 11.36 -4.43
N ASP A 81 2.71 12.50 -4.26
CA ASP A 81 2.09 13.81 -4.33
C ASP A 81 2.47 14.61 -5.60
N GLU A 82 2.18 15.92 -5.61
CA GLU A 82 2.44 16.82 -6.73
C GLU A 82 3.77 17.59 -6.60
N VAL A 83 4.56 17.29 -5.55
CA VAL A 83 5.87 17.89 -5.32
C VAL A 83 6.96 16.96 -5.86
N ASN A 84 7.93 17.53 -6.53
CA ASN A 84 9.10 16.78 -6.99
C ASN A 84 10.17 16.81 -5.90
N ASP A 85 10.26 15.75 -5.11
CA ASP A 85 11.24 15.60 -4.03
C ASP A 85 12.66 15.25 -4.53
N SER A 86 12.87 15.24 -5.85
CA SER A 86 14.17 14.91 -6.49
C SER A 86 14.70 13.50 -6.13
N ASN A 87 13.83 12.60 -5.73
CA ASN A 87 14.14 11.22 -5.33
C ASN A 87 13.82 10.19 -6.44
N GLY A 88 13.51 10.65 -7.67
CA GLY A 88 13.09 9.80 -8.78
C GLY A 88 11.65 9.27 -8.69
N ALA A 89 10.88 9.68 -7.68
CA ALA A 89 9.48 9.35 -7.55
C ALA A 89 8.63 10.08 -8.62
N PRO A 90 7.52 9.49 -9.06
CA PRO A 90 6.60 10.16 -9.99
C PRO A 90 5.92 11.36 -9.31
N THR A 91 5.94 12.50 -9.98
CA THR A 91 5.18 13.69 -9.57
C THR A 91 3.78 13.67 -10.20
N LEU A 92 2.74 13.79 -9.40
CA LEU A 92 1.36 13.80 -9.88
C LEU A 92 0.92 15.21 -10.27
N THR A 93 -0.15 15.30 -11.08
CA THR A 93 -0.90 16.56 -11.19
C THR A 93 -1.80 16.72 -9.97
N ALA A 94 -2.14 17.96 -9.59
CA ALA A 94 -3.05 18.24 -8.48
C ALA A 94 -4.40 17.49 -8.64
N ALA A 95 -4.94 17.42 -9.86
CA ALA A 95 -6.17 16.69 -10.14
C ALA A 95 -6.02 15.16 -9.95
N ALA A 96 -4.86 14.61 -10.29
CA ALA A 96 -4.58 13.18 -10.07
C ALA A 96 -4.44 12.86 -8.58
N LEU A 97 -3.77 13.74 -7.83
CA LEU A 97 -3.65 13.61 -6.37
C LEU A 97 -5.03 13.72 -5.70
N ASP A 98 -5.83 14.72 -6.04
CA ASP A 98 -7.18 14.89 -5.48
C ASP A 98 -8.05 13.65 -5.71
N LYS A 99 -8.02 13.09 -6.92
CA LYS A 99 -8.73 11.85 -7.24
C LYS A 99 -8.23 10.66 -6.40
N ARG A 100 -6.91 10.56 -6.17
CA ARG A 100 -6.34 9.51 -5.31
C ARG A 100 -6.75 9.68 -3.85
N LEU A 101 -6.63 10.88 -3.31
CA LEU A 101 -7.07 11.22 -1.95
C LEU A 101 -8.54 10.84 -1.74
N THR A 102 -9.41 11.22 -2.69
CA THR A 102 -10.83 10.91 -2.63
C THR A 102 -11.09 9.39 -2.64
N LYS A 103 -10.50 8.66 -3.60
CA LYS A 103 -10.72 7.19 -3.69
C LYS A 103 -10.19 6.46 -2.47
N THR A 104 -9.02 6.86 -1.96
CA THR A 104 -8.39 6.23 -0.80
C THR A 104 -9.16 6.55 0.48
N SER A 105 -9.62 7.79 0.66
CA SER A 105 -10.46 8.15 1.82
C SER A 105 -11.77 7.36 1.84
N LEU A 106 -12.45 7.21 0.71
CA LEU A 106 -13.65 6.37 0.60
C LEU A 106 -13.36 4.91 0.98
N ALA A 107 -12.25 4.34 0.50
CA ALA A 107 -11.87 2.97 0.86
C ALA A 107 -11.64 2.82 2.37
N ILE A 108 -11.00 3.79 3.01
CA ILE A 108 -10.74 3.76 4.44
C ILE A 108 -12.02 4.01 5.25
N CYS A 109 -12.87 4.96 4.83
CA CYS A 109 -14.10 5.29 5.54
C CYS A 109 -15.16 4.19 5.40
N ASP A 110 -15.42 3.76 4.16
CA ASP A 110 -16.60 2.94 3.87
C ASP A 110 -16.32 1.45 4.00
N TYR A 111 -15.11 1.02 3.62
CA TYR A 111 -14.74 -0.39 3.61
C TYR A 111 -13.92 -0.82 4.81
N LEU A 112 -12.89 -0.06 5.22
CA LEU A 112 -12.08 -0.36 6.41
C LEU A 112 -12.69 0.19 7.71
N LYS A 113 -13.73 1.01 7.61
CA LYS A 113 -14.46 1.62 8.75
C LYS A 113 -13.58 2.47 9.66
N ALA A 114 -12.52 3.07 9.10
CA ALA A 114 -11.59 3.96 9.78
C ALA A 114 -11.10 3.39 11.14
N PRO A 115 -10.25 2.34 11.15
CA PRO A 115 -9.81 1.68 12.37
C PRO A 115 -9.03 2.62 13.29
N ASP A 116 -8.93 2.28 14.59
CA ASP A 116 -8.21 3.07 15.59
C ASP A 116 -6.74 3.32 15.21
N ILE A 117 -6.09 2.29 14.64
CA ILE A 117 -4.73 2.35 14.13
C ILE A 117 -4.70 1.74 12.73
N LEU A 118 -4.32 2.53 11.73
CA LEU A 118 -4.15 2.06 10.36
C LEU A 118 -2.68 2.13 9.95
N GLY A 119 -2.04 0.97 9.79
CA GLY A 119 -0.72 0.87 9.17
C GLY A 119 -0.82 1.01 7.66
N VAL A 120 0.00 1.85 7.06
CA VAL A 120 0.03 2.08 5.61
C VAL A 120 1.39 1.80 5.04
N VAL A 121 1.44 1.25 3.84
CA VAL A 121 2.67 1.02 3.09
C VAL A 121 2.57 1.65 1.70
N GLU A 122 3.72 1.89 1.07
CA GLU A 122 3.86 2.54 -0.22
C GLU A 122 3.36 3.99 -0.23
N VAL A 123 3.63 4.74 0.82
CA VAL A 123 3.39 6.18 0.93
C VAL A 123 4.71 6.94 0.79
N GLU A 124 4.71 8.03 0.05
CA GLU A 124 5.94 8.77 -0.28
C GLU A 124 6.57 9.45 0.94
N ASN A 125 5.80 10.26 1.64
CA ASN A 125 6.32 11.07 2.72
C ASN A 125 5.22 11.44 3.75
N LEU A 126 5.63 12.11 4.83
CA LEU A 126 4.69 12.54 5.88
C LEU A 126 3.70 13.58 5.37
N ARG A 127 4.09 14.43 4.40
CA ARG A 127 3.22 15.46 3.82
C ARG A 127 2.00 14.81 3.12
N VAL A 128 2.24 13.87 2.21
CA VAL A 128 1.13 13.24 1.47
C VAL A 128 0.27 12.37 2.37
N LEU A 129 0.87 11.76 3.41
CA LEU A 129 0.09 11.04 4.43
C LEU A 129 -0.78 11.99 5.25
N GLY A 130 -0.29 13.21 5.52
CA GLY A 130 -1.06 14.29 6.15
C GLY A 130 -2.26 14.72 5.30
N LEU A 131 -2.06 14.95 4.00
CA LEU A 131 -3.16 15.27 3.07
C LEU A 131 -4.24 14.17 3.04
N LEU A 132 -3.82 12.91 3.14
CA LEU A 132 -4.77 11.80 3.24
C LEU A 132 -5.52 11.81 4.58
N ALA A 133 -4.82 12.04 5.70
CA ALA A 133 -5.44 12.18 7.02
C ALA A 133 -6.49 13.29 7.04
N ASP A 134 -6.15 14.46 6.51
CA ASP A 134 -7.05 15.63 6.42
C ASP A 134 -8.30 15.29 5.59
N ARG A 135 -8.12 14.61 4.44
CA ARG A 135 -9.24 14.18 3.61
C ARG A 135 -10.15 13.19 4.35
N ILE A 136 -9.60 12.21 5.04
CA ILE A 136 -10.36 11.24 5.84
C ILE A 136 -11.11 11.95 6.97
N ASN A 137 -10.43 12.81 7.72
CA ASN A 137 -11.02 13.57 8.83
C ASN A 137 -12.18 14.46 8.40
N ALA A 138 -12.13 14.97 7.16
CA ALA A 138 -13.18 15.80 6.59
C ALA A 138 -14.36 15.00 6.01
N THR A 139 -14.17 13.74 5.63
CA THR A 139 -15.16 12.98 4.84
C THR A 139 -15.77 11.79 5.57
N CYS A 140 -15.06 11.17 6.50
CA CYS A 140 -15.61 10.05 7.28
C CYS A 140 -16.68 10.51 8.26
N ILE A 141 -17.83 9.84 8.26
CA ILE A 141 -18.95 10.12 9.18
C ILE A 141 -18.51 10.03 10.65
N ASN A 142 -17.66 9.05 10.97
CA ASN A 142 -17.18 8.81 12.34
C ASN A 142 -15.93 9.61 12.70
N ALA A 143 -15.52 10.58 11.86
CA ALA A 143 -14.40 11.50 12.04
C ALA A 143 -13.29 10.95 12.97
N PRO A 144 -12.39 10.09 12.47
CA PRO A 144 -11.42 9.42 13.35
C PRO A 144 -10.39 10.39 13.94
N ALA A 145 -10.33 11.63 13.45
CA ALA A 145 -9.33 12.64 13.79
C ALA A 145 -7.90 12.07 13.63
N TYR A 146 -7.63 11.42 12.52
CA TYR A 146 -6.34 10.78 12.27
C TYR A 146 -5.18 11.76 12.31
N VAL A 147 -4.13 11.35 13.02
CA VAL A 147 -2.82 11.98 13.03
C VAL A 147 -1.85 11.04 12.30
N PRO A 148 -1.10 11.56 11.30
CA PRO A 148 -0.16 10.75 10.53
C PRO A 148 1.20 10.63 11.24
N TYR A 149 1.82 9.45 11.16
CA TYR A 149 3.18 9.17 11.62
C TYR A 149 3.96 8.42 10.55
N LEU A 150 5.13 8.92 10.20
CA LEU A 150 6.01 8.32 9.21
C LEU A 150 7.46 8.70 9.51
N VAL A 151 8.36 7.73 9.34
CA VAL A 151 9.80 7.97 9.38
C VAL A 151 10.39 7.55 8.04
N GLN A 152 11.14 8.46 7.40
CA GLN A 152 11.74 8.23 6.08
C GLN A 152 12.67 7.01 6.11
N GLY A 153 12.45 6.08 5.18
CA GLY A 153 13.26 4.88 4.97
C GLY A 153 14.42 5.08 4.00
N ASN A 154 14.84 4.02 3.34
CA ASN A 154 15.97 3.95 2.41
C ASN A 154 15.55 3.63 0.98
N ASP A 155 14.25 3.51 0.70
CA ASP A 155 13.76 3.09 -0.62
C ASP A 155 14.07 4.15 -1.68
N VAL A 156 14.82 3.75 -2.70
CA VAL A 156 15.21 4.63 -3.81
C VAL A 156 14.03 5.02 -4.70
N GLY A 157 12.92 4.29 -4.63
CA GLY A 157 11.68 4.59 -5.33
C GLY A 157 10.76 5.52 -4.53
N GLY A 158 11.23 6.04 -3.39
CA GLY A 158 10.55 7.05 -2.58
C GLY A 158 9.32 6.54 -1.83
N ILE A 159 9.22 5.22 -1.52
CA ILE A 159 8.08 4.69 -0.77
C ILE A 159 8.46 4.28 0.65
N ASN A 160 7.60 4.61 1.59
CA ASN A 160 7.79 4.39 3.01
C ASN A 160 6.62 3.61 3.63
N VAL A 161 6.75 3.35 4.91
CA VAL A 161 5.69 2.84 5.79
C VAL A 161 5.30 3.91 6.80
N GLY A 162 4.04 3.91 7.22
CA GLY A 162 3.54 4.89 8.17
C GLY A 162 2.29 4.42 8.90
N PHE A 163 1.79 5.26 9.79
CA PHE A 163 0.55 5.03 10.52
C PHE A 163 -0.38 6.24 10.41
N LEU A 164 -1.67 5.97 10.36
CA LEU A 164 -2.74 6.90 10.71
C LEU A 164 -3.32 6.45 12.04
N VAL A 165 -3.30 7.32 13.04
CA VAL A 165 -3.69 7.00 14.42
C VAL A 165 -4.88 7.85 14.82
N SER A 166 -5.93 7.24 15.32
CA SER A 166 -7.14 7.95 15.76
C SER A 166 -6.88 8.77 17.00
N ASN A 167 -7.03 10.08 16.86
CA ASN A 167 -6.97 11.05 17.96
C ASN A 167 -8.38 11.53 18.36
N ARG A 168 -9.40 10.74 18.07
CA ARG A 168 -10.79 11.06 18.44
C ARG A 168 -10.91 11.32 19.94
N SER A 169 -11.51 12.43 20.31
CA SER A 169 -11.69 12.79 21.72
C SER A 169 -12.69 11.85 22.42
N LEU A 170 -12.34 11.42 23.63
CA LEU A 170 -13.17 10.72 24.58
C LEU A 170 -13.38 11.57 25.87
N GLY A 171 -13.53 12.87 25.72
CA GLY A 171 -13.62 13.81 26.84
C GLY A 171 -12.23 14.23 27.33
N LEU A 172 -11.73 13.66 28.41
CA LEU A 172 -10.43 14.00 28.99
C LEU A 172 -9.23 13.29 28.32
N THR A 173 -9.51 12.26 27.53
CA THR A 173 -8.48 11.47 26.82
C THR A 173 -8.79 11.42 25.32
N THR A 174 -7.84 10.88 24.55
CA THR A 174 -8.06 10.53 23.15
C THR A 174 -8.28 9.03 23.00
N ARG A 175 -8.91 8.59 21.90
CA ARG A 175 -9.14 7.18 21.60
C ARG A 175 -7.84 6.38 21.61
N VAL A 176 -6.79 6.92 21.00
CA VAL A 176 -5.46 6.33 21.03
C VAL A 176 -4.47 7.33 21.63
N GLU A 177 -3.90 6.97 22.77
CA GLU A 177 -2.80 7.66 23.39
C GLU A 177 -1.50 7.08 22.85
N LEU A 178 -0.83 7.82 21.97
CA LEU A 178 0.44 7.38 21.40
C LEU A 178 1.56 7.49 22.42
N LEU A 179 2.30 6.39 22.62
CA LEU A 179 3.46 6.34 23.53
C LEU A 179 4.79 6.43 22.77
N GLU A 180 4.87 5.76 21.60
CA GLU A 180 6.11 5.65 20.85
C GLU A 180 5.86 5.36 19.38
N VAL A 181 6.67 5.97 18.49
CA VAL A 181 6.84 5.53 17.09
C VAL A 181 8.33 5.43 16.81
N THR A 182 8.80 4.22 16.52
CA THR A 182 10.24 3.94 16.35
C THR A 182 10.51 3.12 15.10
N GLN A 183 11.47 3.55 14.29
CA GLN A 183 11.91 2.82 13.10
C GLN A 183 13.10 1.93 13.44
N PHE A 184 13.07 0.66 13.01
CA PHE A 184 14.13 -0.32 13.28
C PHE A 184 14.92 -0.66 12.02
N GLY A 185 16.20 -0.97 12.23
CA GLY A 185 17.06 -1.54 11.21
C GLY A 185 17.36 -0.64 10.00
N LYS A 186 17.15 0.68 10.09
CA LYS A 186 17.43 1.62 9.00
C LYS A 186 18.86 1.52 8.49
N ASN A 187 19.82 1.38 9.38
CA ASN A 187 21.24 1.34 9.07
C ASN A 187 21.84 -0.07 9.13
N THR A 188 20.99 -1.10 9.17
CA THR A 188 21.47 -2.49 9.17
C THR A 188 22.14 -2.80 7.83
N VAL A 189 23.35 -3.33 7.93
CA VAL A 189 24.23 -3.61 6.80
C VAL A 189 24.06 -5.06 6.35
N LEU A 190 23.94 -5.25 5.04
CA LEU A 190 24.10 -6.52 4.35
C LEU A 190 25.52 -6.59 3.79
N ASN A 191 26.31 -7.57 4.22
CA ASN A 191 27.62 -7.85 3.63
C ASN A 191 27.44 -8.61 2.31
N ASN A 192 27.99 -8.07 1.25
CA ASN A 192 27.92 -8.68 -0.07
C ASN A 192 29.11 -9.62 -0.31
N PRO A 193 28.97 -10.63 -1.19
CA PRO A 193 30.05 -11.59 -1.48
C PRO A 193 31.33 -10.99 -2.07
N ASP A 194 31.25 -9.83 -2.72
CA ASP A 194 32.42 -9.10 -3.25
C ASP A 194 33.16 -8.27 -2.19
N GLY A 195 32.74 -8.34 -0.93
CA GLY A 195 33.31 -7.58 0.19
C GLY A 195 32.75 -6.17 0.34
N SER A 196 31.86 -5.72 -0.56
CA SER A 196 31.14 -4.46 -0.40
C SER A 196 30.00 -4.60 0.59
N THR A 197 29.41 -3.48 0.99
CA THR A 197 28.23 -3.44 1.85
C THR A 197 27.06 -2.73 1.18
N SER A 198 25.85 -3.13 1.51
CA SER A 198 24.63 -2.43 1.14
C SER A 198 23.67 -2.36 2.34
N LEU A 199 22.66 -1.49 2.27
CA LEU A 199 21.65 -1.48 3.31
C LEU A 199 20.74 -2.71 3.15
N LEU A 200 20.46 -3.38 4.27
CA LEU A 200 19.58 -4.53 4.31
C LEU A 200 18.13 -4.12 4.04
N ASN A 201 17.66 -3.11 4.76
CA ASN A 201 16.28 -2.66 4.73
C ASN A 201 16.09 -1.48 3.78
N ASP A 202 15.44 -1.69 2.63
CA ASP A 202 15.00 -0.62 1.75
C ASP A 202 13.86 0.18 2.45
N ARG A 203 12.96 -0.54 3.11
CA ARG A 203 11.81 -0.01 3.85
C ARG A 203 11.83 -0.53 5.29
N PRO A 204 12.58 0.15 6.18
CA PRO A 204 12.73 -0.27 7.57
C PRO A 204 11.38 -0.37 8.28
N PRO A 205 11.13 -1.41 9.09
CA PRO A 205 9.91 -1.56 9.86
C PRO A 205 9.68 -0.36 10.79
N LEU A 206 8.41 0.01 10.95
CA LEU A 206 8.00 1.04 11.89
C LEU A 206 7.15 0.41 12.98
N LEU A 207 7.53 0.61 14.24
CA LEU A 207 6.81 0.17 15.42
C LEU A 207 6.05 1.33 16.02
N LEU A 208 4.83 1.06 16.44
CA LEU A 208 3.98 1.95 17.22
C LEU A 208 3.61 1.28 18.53
N ARG A 209 3.75 2.00 19.65
CA ARG A 209 3.21 1.61 20.95
C ARG A 209 2.18 2.63 21.41
N ALA A 210 1.04 2.17 21.86
CA ALA A 210 -0.05 3.03 22.27
C ALA A 210 -0.91 2.38 23.35
N ASN A 211 -1.68 3.20 24.04
CA ASN A 211 -2.83 2.80 24.82
C ASN A 211 -4.10 3.14 24.03
N VAL A 212 -5.00 2.18 23.86
CA VAL A 212 -6.33 2.42 23.28
C VAL A 212 -7.33 2.52 24.42
N HIS A 213 -7.96 3.69 24.54
CA HIS A 213 -8.94 3.96 25.56
C HIS A 213 -10.36 3.69 25.05
N GLN A 214 -11.20 3.16 25.91
CA GLN A 214 -12.62 2.95 25.65
C GLN A 214 -13.47 3.95 26.43
N ASP A 215 -14.69 4.20 25.96
CA ASP A 215 -15.61 5.14 26.62
C ASP A 215 -16.05 4.66 28.03
N ASN A 216 -15.91 3.35 28.32
CA ASN A 216 -16.14 2.78 29.66
C ASN A 216 -14.94 2.95 30.62
N GLY A 217 -13.87 3.62 30.18
CA GLY A 217 -12.64 3.84 30.96
C GLY A 217 -11.62 2.70 30.87
N ALA A 218 -11.91 1.61 30.17
CA ALA A 218 -10.92 0.55 29.96
C ALA A 218 -9.78 1.03 29.04
N THR A 219 -8.58 0.53 29.30
CA THR A 219 -7.38 0.86 28.53
C THR A 219 -6.66 -0.41 28.09
N TYR A 220 -6.32 -0.49 26.81
CA TYR A 220 -5.63 -1.64 26.21
C TYR A 220 -4.27 -1.19 25.66
N PRO A 221 -3.16 -1.65 26.25
CA PRO A 221 -1.84 -1.42 25.67
C PRO A 221 -1.69 -2.26 24.40
N ILE A 222 -1.21 -1.62 23.34
CA ILE A 222 -1.00 -2.28 22.04
C ILE A 222 0.35 -1.93 21.47
N THR A 223 0.98 -2.90 20.81
CA THR A 223 2.16 -2.69 19.97
C THR A 223 1.85 -3.17 18.57
N VAL A 224 2.01 -2.30 17.59
CA VAL A 224 1.78 -2.59 16.17
C VAL A 224 3.09 -2.38 15.42
N VAL A 225 3.48 -3.36 14.60
CA VAL A 225 4.62 -3.24 13.70
C VAL A 225 4.12 -3.31 12.27
N ILE A 226 4.45 -2.28 11.47
CA ILE A 226 4.18 -2.29 10.04
C ILE A 226 5.45 -2.65 9.28
N ASN A 227 5.34 -3.66 8.40
CA ASN A 227 6.41 -4.11 7.54
C ASN A 227 5.98 -3.99 6.07
N HIS A 228 6.88 -3.50 5.24
CA HIS A 228 6.76 -3.60 3.79
C HIS A 228 7.93 -4.40 3.24
N LEU A 229 7.77 -5.71 3.17
CA LEU A 229 8.81 -6.62 2.71
C LEU A 229 9.18 -6.33 1.26
N ARG A 230 10.44 -6.67 0.90
CA ARG A 230 10.87 -6.57 -0.49
C ARG A 230 9.98 -7.43 -1.40
N SER A 231 9.65 -6.89 -2.57
CA SER A 231 8.83 -7.60 -3.58
C SER A 231 9.47 -8.94 -3.99
N LEU A 232 8.67 -9.81 -4.61
CA LEU A 232 9.14 -11.08 -5.17
C LEU A 232 9.91 -10.90 -6.50
N ASN A 233 10.08 -9.67 -7.00
CA ASN A 233 10.85 -9.40 -8.20
C ASN A 233 12.30 -9.87 -8.01
N GLY A 234 12.77 -10.70 -8.94
CA GLY A 234 14.08 -11.33 -8.89
C GLY A 234 14.13 -12.64 -8.11
N VAL A 235 13.07 -13.01 -7.38
CA VAL A 235 12.96 -14.37 -6.80
C VAL A 235 12.77 -15.37 -7.93
N GLY A 236 13.68 -16.37 -8.00
CA GLY A 236 13.72 -17.33 -9.11
C GLY A 236 14.48 -16.85 -10.35
N ASP A 237 15.01 -15.62 -10.34
CA ASP A 237 15.84 -15.10 -11.43
C ASP A 237 17.27 -15.66 -11.32
N ALA A 238 17.67 -16.47 -12.33
CA ALA A 238 18.99 -17.05 -12.43
C ALA A 238 20.02 -16.12 -13.12
N GLY A 239 19.59 -14.94 -13.56
CA GLY A 239 20.47 -13.93 -14.15
C GLY A 239 21.54 -13.43 -13.17
N PRO A 240 22.62 -12.79 -13.65
CA PRO A 240 23.72 -12.34 -12.81
C PRO A 240 23.25 -11.44 -11.68
N GLY A 241 23.67 -11.75 -10.45
CA GLY A 241 23.46 -10.87 -9.28
C GLY A 241 24.47 -9.75 -9.26
N SER A 242 24.09 -8.58 -8.72
CA SER A 242 25.05 -7.50 -8.43
C SER A 242 25.88 -7.78 -7.18
N ASN A 243 26.97 -7.05 -6.99
CA ASN A 243 27.81 -7.05 -5.78
C ASN A 243 28.34 -8.45 -5.39
N GLY A 244 28.72 -9.25 -6.39
CA GLY A 244 29.31 -10.57 -6.19
C GLY A 244 28.31 -11.69 -5.88
N TRP A 245 27.00 -11.41 -5.84
CA TRP A 245 25.99 -12.46 -5.68
C TRP A 245 25.95 -13.37 -6.91
N PRO A 246 25.86 -14.71 -6.74
CA PRO A 246 25.91 -15.67 -7.85
C PRO A 246 24.76 -15.50 -8.83
N ASN A 247 23.61 -15.04 -8.35
CA ASN A 247 22.46 -14.69 -9.17
C ASN A 247 21.54 -13.71 -8.42
N GLU A 248 20.59 -13.12 -9.13
CA GLU A 248 19.66 -12.14 -8.58
C GLU A 248 18.74 -12.79 -7.52
N ASN A 249 18.33 -14.04 -7.69
CA ASN A 249 17.56 -14.79 -6.69
C ASN A 249 18.27 -14.85 -5.34
N ALA A 250 19.57 -15.18 -5.32
CA ALA A 250 20.35 -15.25 -4.07
C ALA A 250 20.39 -13.87 -3.37
N ARG A 251 20.62 -12.80 -4.14
CA ARG A 251 20.65 -11.43 -3.63
C ARG A 251 19.30 -11.00 -3.04
N VAL A 252 18.20 -11.24 -3.77
CA VAL A 252 16.86 -10.88 -3.32
C VAL A 252 16.45 -11.71 -2.11
N SER A 253 16.77 -13.01 -2.12
CA SER A 253 16.47 -13.91 -0.98
C SER A 253 17.21 -13.50 0.28
N ALA A 254 18.48 -13.09 0.19
CA ALA A 254 19.24 -12.57 1.33
C ALA A 254 18.61 -11.31 1.92
N LYS A 255 18.13 -10.39 1.06
CA LYS A 255 17.40 -9.19 1.51
C LYS A 255 15.99 -9.49 2.08
N ARG A 256 15.42 -10.65 1.77
CA ARG A 256 14.08 -11.05 2.26
C ARG A 256 14.10 -11.87 3.55
N SER A 257 15.24 -12.44 3.90
CA SER A 257 15.42 -13.25 5.12
C SER A 257 15.68 -12.41 6.38
N GLN A 258 15.09 -11.23 6.44
CA GLN A 258 15.18 -10.23 7.53
C GLN A 258 14.37 -10.62 8.75
#